data_468ac8967951b5f7c0d82be3cfe8d20d
#
_entry.id   468ac8967951b5f7c0d82be3cfe8d20d
#
_cell.length_a   1.000
_cell.length_b   1.000
_cell.length_c   1.000
_cell.angle_alpha   90.00
_cell.angle_beta   90.00
_cell.angle_gamma   90.00
#
_symmetry.space_group_name_H-M   'P 1'
#
loop_
_entity.id
_entity.type
_entity.pdbx_description
1 polymer ?
#
loop_
_entity_poly.entity_id
_entity_poly.type
_entity_poly.pdbx_seq_one_letter_code
_entity_poly.pdbx_strand_id
1 'polypeptide(L)'
;MQQTNTNDKTKDEQMTKKILILVAVWLIFAFTDYFYLPYFVQPFSWLLVCITLLVLLVRQIVKVIKERKNLKTNRLLNLSITLFLFFLTFYNFNKIPNSIIEKIDWNISYNKRLKIVKEVLTNRLKPNTEMNNGICRLPFDFPIISNGGNDIWIYGNKTESTKTIKFWISRGFFDSPQTYFIFTNDNEVKKQYEEQIKRKPEYNWKLEENWYRIMERD
;
A
#
# COMPACT_ATOMS: atom_id res chain seq x y z
N MET A 1 50.87 14.15 3.80
CA MET A 1 49.53 14.79 3.90
C MET A 1 48.43 14.20 2.99
N GLN A 2 48.73 13.22 2.11
CA GLN A 2 47.73 12.62 1.16
C GLN A 2 46.98 11.39 1.68
N GLN A 3 47.45 10.69 2.69
CA GLN A 3 46.78 9.43 3.18
C GLN A 3 45.51 9.66 4.01
N THR A 4 45.32 10.83 4.61
CA THR A 4 44.12 11.15 5.38
C THR A 4 42.86 11.39 4.51
N ASN A 5 43.05 11.77 3.26
CA ASN A 5 41.94 12.14 2.36
C ASN A 5 41.25 10.93 1.72
N THR A 6 41.95 9.81 1.53
CA THR A 6 41.43 8.58 0.95
C THR A 6 40.57 7.77 1.94
N ASN A 7 41.00 7.71 3.20
CA ASN A 7 40.22 6.99 4.26
C ASN A 7 38.90 7.71 4.60
N ASP A 8 38.82 9.02 4.47
CA ASP A 8 37.60 9.78 4.71
C ASP A 8 36.61 9.64 3.57
N LYS A 9 37.05 9.60 2.30
CA LYS A 9 36.18 9.33 1.14
C LYS A 9 35.55 7.95 1.22
N THR A 10 36.29 6.92 1.56
CA THR A 10 35.77 5.55 1.67
C THR A 10 34.74 5.39 2.78
N LYS A 11 34.92 6.08 3.93
CA LYS A 11 33.90 6.09 5.01
C LYS A 11 32.61 6.80 4.62
N ASP A 12 32.72 7.89 3.87
CA ASP A 12 31.55 8.65 3.40
C ASP A 12 30.76 7.87 2.34
N GLU A 13 31.44 7.19 1.41
CA GLU A 13 30.80 6.28 0.45
C GLU A 13 30.09 5.10 1.13
N GLN A 14 30.72 4.48 2.13
CA GLN A 14 30.10 3.40 2.90
C GLN A 14 28.85 3.86 3.66
N MET A 15 28.86 5.09 4.18
CA MET A 15 27.72 5.65 4.88
C MET A 15 26.57 5.94 3.93
N THR A 16 26.85 6.51 2.76
CA THR A 16 25.85 6.75 1.71
C THR A 16 25.22 5.43 1.24
N LYS A 17 26.02 4.38 1.01
CA LYS A 17 25.53 3.05 0.66
C LYS A 17 24.57 2.49 1.72
N LYS A 18 24.88 2.63 3.01
CA LYS A 18 24.00 2.16 4.10
C LYS A 18 22.65 2.88 4.13
N ILE A 19 22.64 4.18 3.84
CA ILE A 19 21.40 4.97 3.75
C ILE A 19 20.55 4.47 2.58
N LEU A 20 21.15 4.31 1.40
CA LEU A 20 20.45 3.81 0.23
C LEU A 20 19.84 2.42 0.46
N ILE A 21 20.61 1.52 1.09
CA ILE A 21 20.13 0.19 1.47
C ILE A 21 18.94 0.29 2.43
N LEU A 22 19.02 1.14 3.46
CA LEU A 22 17.92 1.33 4.41
C LEU A 22 16.65 1.80 3.74
N VAL A 23 16.74 2.81 2.87
CA VAL A 23 15.61 3.33 2.10
C VAL A 23 15.04 2.26 1.16
N ALA A 24 15.91 1.55 0.42
CA ALA A 24 15.49 0.50 -0.49
C ALA A 24 14.77 -0.65 0.25
N VAL A 25 15.31 -1.11 1.36
CA VAL A 25 14.69 -2.16 2.20
C VAL A 25 13.33 -1.70 2.73
N TRP A 26 13.23 -0.46 3.18
CA TRP A 26 11.96 0.09 3.66
C TRP A 26 10.92 0.19 2.54
N LEU A 27 11.31 0.63 1.34
CA LEU A 27 10.43 0.68 0.17
C LEU A 27 9.98 -0.72 -0.25
N ILE A 28 10.91 -1.69 -0.37
CA ILE A 28 10.58 -3.08 -0.68
C ILE A 28 9.59 -3.64 0.33
N PHE A 29 9.83 -3.37 1.63
CA PHE A 29 8.91 -3.78 2.68
C PHE A 29 7.52 -3.16 2.49
N ALA A 30 7.41 -1.86 2.23
CA ALA A 30 6.13 -1.18 2.04
C ALA A 30 5.36 -1.75 0.84
N PHE A 31 6.03 -2.06 -0.28
CA PHE A 31 5.40 -2.74 -1.43
C PHE A 31 4.98 -4.16 -1.10
N THR A 32 5.82 -4.92 -0.39
CA THR A 32 5.49 -6.29 0.01
C THR A 32 4.30 -6.32 0.96
N ASP A 33 4.26 -5.39 1.91
CA ASP A 33 3.14 -5.23 2.84
C ASP A 33 1.83 -4.95 2.10
N TYR A 34 1.85 -4.01 1.16
CA TYR A 34 0.66 -3.62 0.41
C TYR A 34 0.08 -4.76 -0.43
N PHE A 35 0.92 -5.52 -1.16
CA PHE A 35 0.44 -6.51 -2.13
C PHE A 35 0.33 -7.93 -1.60
N TYR A 36 1.18 -8.32 -0.65
CA TYR A 36 1.38 -9.73 -0.32
C TYR A 36 1.06 -10.08 1.13
N LEU A 37 1.27 -9.15 2.08
CA LEU A 37 1.07 -9.51 3.48
C LEU A 37 -0.40 -9.63 3.82
N PRO A 38 -0.81 -10.73 4.50
CA PRO A 38 -2.14 -10.85 5.05
C PRO A 38 -2.42 -9.72 6.05
N TYR A 39 -3.61 -9.16 6.00
CA TYR A 39 -4.05 -8.03 6.82
C TYR A 39 -3.80 -8.20 8.33
N PHE A 40 -3.86 -9.45 8.85
CA PHE A 40 -3.59 -9.72 10.26
C PHE A 40 -2.09 -9.69 10.62
N VAL A 41 -1.19 -9.86 9.64
CA VAL A 41 0.26 -9.79 9.82
C VAL A 41 0.76 -8.34 9.73
N GLN A 42 0.09 -7.49 8.94
CA GLN A 42 0.51 -6.11 8.68
C GLN A 42 0.80 -5.29 9.94
N PRO A 43 -0.06 -5.25 10.99
CA PRO A 43 0.24 -4.44 12.18
C PRO A 43 1.49 -4.91 12.92
N PHE A 44 1.74 -6.21 12.98
CA PHE A 44 2.92 -6.76 13.64
C PHE A 44 4.20 -6.47 12.86
N SER A 45 4.15 -6.61 11.53
CA SER A 45 5.30 -6.32 10.67
C SER A 45 5.68 -4.84 10.71
N TRP A 46 4.71 -3.93 10.67
CA TRP A 46 4.95 -2.49 10.82
C TRP A 46 5.48 -2.13 12.21
N LEU A 47 4.98 -2.77 13.27
CA LEU A 47 5.52 -2.60 14.62
C LEU A 47 6.99 -3.01 14.69
N LEU A 48 7.36 -4.14 14.07
CA LEU A 48 8.75 -4.60 14.00
C LEU A 48 9.65 -3.61 13.26
N VAL A 49 9.19 -3.08 12.13
CA VAL A 49 9.91 -2.04 11.38
C VAL A 49 10.07 -0.77 12.22
N CYS A 50 9.02 -0.35 12.92
CA CYS A 50 9.05 0.81 13.81
C CYS A 50 10.10 0.64 14.92
N ILE A 51 10.11 -0.51 15.62
CA ILE A 51 11.09 -0.82 16.66
C ILE A 51 12.51 -0.81 16.08
N THR A 52 12.71 -1.42 14.91
CA THR A 52 14.01 -1.46 14.25
C THR A 52 14.52 -0.06 13.92
N LEU A 53 13.66 0.80 13.35
CA LEU A 53 14.01 2.19 13.04
C LEU A 53 14.29 3.00 14.31
N LEU A 54 13.53 2.77 15.41
CA LEU A 54 13.78 3.41 16.70
C LEU A 54 15.17 3.05 17.24
N VAL A 55 15.55 1.77 17.23
CA VAL A 55 16.88 1.32 17.66
C VAL A 55 17.98 1.96 16.81
N LEU A 56 17.79 2.01 15.48
CA LEU A 56 18.73 2.69 14.58
C LEU A 56 18.84 4.18 14.88
N LEU A 57 17.71 4.85 15.13
CA LEU A 57 17.65 6.27 15.47
C LEU A 57 18.42 6.56 16.76
N VAL A 58 18.15 5.81 17.82
CA VAL A 58 18.87 5.98 19.11
C VAL A 58 20.38 5.79 18.92
N ARG A 59 20.79 4.74 18.21
CA ARG A 59 22.22 4.51 17.90
C ARG A 59 22.84 5.67 17.14
N GLN A 60 22.12 6.29 16.22
CA GLN A 60 22.61 7.42 15.45
C GLN A 60 22.69 8.69 16.29
N ILE A 61 21.70 8.98 17.15
CA ILE A 61 21.74 10.10 18.10
C ILE A 61 22.95 9.99 19.00
N VAL A 62 23.20 8.82 19.59
CA VAL A 62 24.40 8.60 20.44
C VAL A 62 25.69 8.87 19.68
N LYS A 63 25.80 8.46 18.41
CA LYS A 63 26.96 8.74 17.57
C LYS A 63 27.13 10.23 17.30
N VAL A 64 26.06 10.94 16.97
CA VAL A 64 26.07 12.39 16.74
C VAL A 64 26.52 13.13 17.99
N ILE A 65 26.05 12.75 19.17
CA ILE A 65 26.47 13.34 20.46
C ILE A 65 27.97 13.11 20.72
N LYS A 66 28.46 11.88 20.47
CA LYS A 66 29.89 11.55 20.65
C LYS A 66 30.81 12.32 19.68
N GLU A 67 30.33 12.48 18.43
CA GLU A 67 31.10 13.13 17.36
C GLU A 67 30.85 14.65 17.25
N ARG A 68 30.15 15.28 18.22
CA ARG A 68 29.68 16.68 18.17
C ARG A 68 30.76 17.73 17.83
N LYS A 69 32.01 17.45 18.17
CA LYS A 69 33.15 18.40 17.90
C LYS A 69 33.61 18.35 16.44
N ASN A 70 33.38 17.24 15.72
CA ASN A 70 33.81 17.03 14.34
C ASN A 70 32.67 16.38 13.51
N LEU A 71 31.53 17.05 13.53
CA LEU A 71 30.29 16.50 12.94
C LEU A 71 30.35 16.57 11.41
N LYS A 72 30.26 15.41 10.74
CA LYS A 72 30.24 15.34 9.29
C LYS A 72 28.79 15.47 8.77
N THR A 73 28.61 16.18 7.66
CA THR A 73 27.29 16.39 6.99
C THR A 73 26.59 15.10 6.71
N ASN A 74 27.30 14.06 6.24
CA ASN A 74 26.73 12.75 5.96
C ASN A 74 26.15 12.06 7.21
N ARG A 75 26.67 12.37 8.40
CA ARG A 75 26.12 11.85 9.65
C ARG A 75 24.76 12.47 9.98
N LEU A 76 24.64 13.79 9.78
CA LEU A 76 23.37 14.50 9.94
C LEU A 76 22.33 14.02 8.91
N LEU A 77 22.74 13.86 7.66
CA LEU A 77 21.87 13.35 6.60
C LEU A 77 21.31 11.95 6.95
N ASN A 78 22.18 11.04 7.44
CA ASN A 78 21.75 9.72 7.87
C ASN A 78 20.74 9.77 9.02
N LEU A 79 21.01 10.61 10.03
CA LEU A 79 20.07 10.83 11.14
C LEU A 79 18.73 11.36 10.63
N SER A 80 18.75 12.37 9.76
CA SER A 80 17.54 13.00 9.21
C SER A 80 16.69 12.01 8.40
N ILE A 81 17.32 11.20 7.54
CA ILE A 81 16.61 10.19 6.76
C ILE A 81 16.01 9.10 7.67
N THR A 82 16.79 8.62 8.66
CA THR A 82 16.27 7.62 9.60
C THR A 82 15.11 8.16 10.43
N LEU A 83 15.21 9.42 10.89
CA LEU A 83 14.14 10.12 11.59
C LEU A 83 12.90 10.27 10.72
N PHE A 84 13.07 10.64 9.46
CA PHE A 84 11.98 10.79 8.50
C PHE A 84 11.27 9.45 8.25
N LEU A 85 12.00 8.37 8.01
CA LEU A 85 11.42 7.03 7.85
C LEU A 85 10.71 6.55 9.12
N PHE A 86 11.31 6.81 10.29
CA PHE A 86 10.67 6.49 11.57
C PHE A 86 9.36 7.26 11.74
N PHE A 87 9.37 8.57 11.44
CA PHE A 87 8.18 9.40 11.52
C PHE A 87 7.08 8.93 10.56
N LEU A 88 7.41 8.62 9.31
CA LEU A 88 6.46 8.06 8.35
C LEU A 88 5.88 6.72 8.82
N THR A 89 6.69 5.89 9.47
CA THR A 89 6.25 4.58 9.94
C THR A 89 5.39 4.69 11.19
N PHE A 90 5.81 5.50 12.17
CA PHE A 90 5.16 5.61 13.47
C PHE A 90 3.91 6.49 13.44
N TYR A 91 4.02 7.72 12.91
CA TYR A 91 2.95 8.72 13.00
C TYR A 91 1.77 8.40 12.08
N ASN A 92 2.04 7.98 10.86
CA ASN A 92 1.01 7.68 9.88
C ASN A 92 0.68 6.20 9.75
N PHE A 93 1.36 5.34 10.49
CA PHE A 93 1.17 3.89 10.53
C PHE A 93 0.77 3.34 9.14
N ASN A 94 1.73 3.38 8.19
CA ASN A 94 1.59 2.97 6.78
C ASN A 94 0.68 3.83 5.85
N LYS A 95 -0.09 4.77 6.34
CA LYS A 95 -1.05 5.54 5.49
C LYS A 95 -0.40 6.27 4.31
N ILE A 96 0.73 6.97 4.53
CA ILE A 96 1.39 7.71 3.45
C ILE A 96 2.00 6.75 2.41
N PRO A 97 2.83 5.75 2.79
CA PRO A 97 3.33 4.77 1.83
C PRO A 97 2.20 4.11 1.05
N ASN A 98 1.15 3.65 1.74
CA ASN A 98 0.03 2.96 1.10
C ASN A 98 -0.73 3.85 0.13
N SER A 99 -0.93 5.13 0.44
CA SER A 99 -1.61 6.05 -0.48
C SER A 99 -0.83 6.30 -1.78
N ILE A 100 0.50 6.31 -1.71
CA ILE A 100 1.37 6.44 -2.89
C ILE A 100 1.33 5.14 -3.70
N ILE A 101 1.48 3.99 -3.03
CA ILE A 101 1.45 2.68 -3.68
C ILE A 101 0.07 2.42 -4.30
N GLU A 102 -1.03 2.80 -3.64
CA GLU A 102 -2.39 2.70 -4.17
C GLU A 102 -2.56 3.44 -5.50
N LYS A 103 -2.01 4.66 -5.61
CA LYS A 103 -2.02 5.43 -6.88
C LYS A 103 -1.20 4.75 -7.97
N ILE A 104 -0.04 4.20 -7.62
CA ILE A 104 0.81 3.45 -8.56
C ILE A 104 0.08 2.19 -9.02
N ASP A 105 -0.50 1.42 -8.09
CA ASP A 105 -1.27 0.21 -8.37
C ASP A 105 -2.48 0.50 -9.26
N TRP A 106 -3.23 1.57 -8.98
CA TRP A 106 -4.33 1.96 -9.85
C TRP A 106 -3.87 2.14 -11.29
N ASN A 107 -2.84 2.93 -11.52
CA ASN A 107 -2.36 3.25 -12.88
C ASN A 107 -1.78 2.03 -13.60
N ILE A 108 -0.99 1.20 -12.91
CA ILE A 108 -0.33 0.03 -13.53
C ILE A 108 -1.33 -1.08 -13.82
N SER A 109 -2.28 -1.31 -12.90
CA SER A 109 -3.19 -2.47 -12.97
C SER A 109 -4.54 -2.12 -13.59
N TYR A 110 -4.81 -0.87 -13.93
CA TYR A 110 -6.09 -0.40 -14.50
C TYR A 110 -6.55 -1.23 -15.70
N ASN A 111 -5.70 -1.38 -16.73
CA ASN A 111 -6.06 -2.12 -17.94
C ASN A 111 -6.37 -3.60 -17.67
N LYS A 112 -5.70 -4.19 -16.67
CA LYS A 112 -5.97 -5.57 -16.26
C LYS A 112 -7.30 -5.69 -15.54
N ARG A 113 -7.59 -4.75 -14.60
CA ARG A 113 -8.91 -4.66 -13.95
C ARG A 113 -10.03 -4.45 -14.96
N LEU A 114 -9.81 -3.57 -15.94
CA LEU A 114 -10.79 -3.34 -17.01
C LEU A 114 -11.06 -4.59 -17.85
N LYS A 115 -10.02 -5.41 -18.13
CA LYS A 115 -10.19 -6.70 -18.79
C LYS A 115 -11.06 -7.66 -17.96
N ILE A 116 -10.80 -7.78 -16.67
CA ILE A 116 -11.60 -8.60 -15.76
C ILE A 116 -13.06 -8.12 -15.72
N VAL A 117 -13.27 -6.81 -15.64
CA VAL A 117 -14.62 -6.23 -15.70
C VAL A 117 -15.36 -6.68 -16.99
N LYS A 118 -14.70 -6.58 -18.14
CA LYS A 118 -15.29 -7.04 -19.41
C LYS A 118 -15.62 -8.53 -19.39
N GLU A 119 -14.80 -9.37 -18.80
CA GLU A 119 -15.04 -10.81 -18.69
C GLU A 119 -16.23 -11.12 -17.75
N VAL A 120 -16.39 -10.35 -16.66
CA VAL A 120 -17.55 -10.46 -15.78
C VAL A 120 -18.83 -9.98 -16.47
N LEU A 121 -18.79 -8.82 -17.16
CA LEU A 121 -19.94 -8.28 -17.90
C LEU A 121 -20.40 -9.22 -19.01
N THR A 122 -19.49 -9.93 -19.65
CA THR A 122 -19.79 -10.96 -20.67
C THR A 122 -20.10 -12.35 -20.09
N ASN A 123 -20.24 -12.46 -18.76
CA ASN A 123 -20.49 -13.71 -18.03
C ASN A 123 -19.43 -14.82 -18.26
N ARG A 124 -18.22 -14.47 -18.72
CA ARG A 124 -17.08 -15.40 -18.82
C ARG A 124 -16.47 -15.69 -17.46
N LEU A 125 -16.44 -14.68 -16.58
CA LEU A 125 -16.07 -14.83 -15.18
C LEU A 125 -17.34 -14.73 -14.31
N LYS A 126 -17.48 -15.67 -13.38
CA LYS A 126 -18.61 -15.77 -12.45
C LYS A 126 -18.06 -16.15 -11.07
N PRO A 127 -18.81 -15.89 -9.99
CA PRO A 127 -18.47 -16.43 -8.68
C PRO A 127 -18.20 -17.95 -8.76
N ASN A 128 -17.10 -18.39 -8.17
CA ASN A 128 -16.59 -19.76 -8.28
C ASN A 128 -16.07 -20.32 -6.94
N THR A 129 -16.42 -19.69 -5.81
CA THR A 129 -16.05 -20.17 -4.48
C THR A 129 -17.26 -20.77 -3.78
N GLU A 130 -17.08 -21.90 -3.09
CA GLU A 130 -18.14 -22.57 -2.32
C GLU A 130 -18.54 -21.79 -1.06
N MET A 131 -17.60 -21.04 -0.47
CA MET A 131 -17.82 -20.34 0.79
C MET A 131 -18.68 -19.08 0.65
N ASN A 132 -18.74 -18.47 -0.53
CA ASN A 132 -19.52 -17.25 -0.74
C ASN A 132 -19.92 -17.09 -2.21
N ASN A 133 -21.21 -17.01 -2.45
CA ASN A 133 -21.79 -16.91 -3.80
C ASN A 133 -21.45 -15.63 -4.57
N GLY A 134 -20.80 -14.66 -3.95
CA GLY A 134 -20.35 -13.40 -4.58
C GLY A 134 -18.86 -13.36 -4.92
N ILE A 135 -18.06 -14.29 -4.39
CA ILE A 135 -16.60 -14.26 -4.60
C ILE A 135 -16.21 -15.05 -5.85
N CYS A 136 -15.40 -14.40 -6.67
CA CYS A 136 -14.72 -15.03 -7.80
C CYS A 136 -13.20 -14.99 -7.57
N ARG A 137 -12.58 -16.16 -7.50
CA ARG A 137 -11.13 -16.31 -7.53
C ARG A 137 -10.69 -16.23 -8.98
N LEU A 138 -9.77 -15.30 -9.27
CA LEU A 138 -9.21 -15.14 -10.62
C LEU A 138 -8.30 -16.32 -10.98
N PRO A 139 -8.20 -16.67 -12.29
CA PRO A 139 -7.44 -17.84 -12.74
C PRO A 139 -5.92 -17.63 -12.78
N PHE A 140 -5.39 -16.69 -11.99
CA PHE A 140 -3.98 -16.37 -11.90
C PHE A 140 -3.63 -15.76 -10.53
N ASP A 141 -2.43 -16.06 -10.03
CA ASP A 141 -1.93 -15.53 -8.76
C ASP A 141 -1.14 -14.23 -8.95
N PHE A 142 -0.57 -14.01 -10.14
CA PHE A 142 0.22 -12.84 -10.47
C PHE A 142 -0.14 -12.30 -11.87
N PRO A 143 -0.16 -10.96 -12.04
CA PRO A 143 0.03 -9.93 -11.03
C PRO A 143 -1.15 -9.80 -10.08
N ILE A 144 -0.88 -9.28 -8.88
CA ILE A 144 -1.93 -9.00 -7.91
C ILE A 144 -2.66 -7.74 -8.36
N ILE A 145 -3.96 -7.87 -8.62
CA ILE A 145 -4.87 -6.78 -9.00
C ILE A 145 -5.99 -6.56 -7.98
N SER A 146 -6.11 -7.51 -7.04
CA SER A 146 -6.98 -7.47 -5.89
C SER A 146 -6.23 -8.07 -4.71
N ASN A 147 -5.90 -7.27 -3.68
CA ASN A 147 -5.03 -7.67 -2.60
C ASN A 147 -5.63 -8.82 -1.77
N GLY A 148 -4.76 -9.70 -1.30
CA GLY A 148 -5.16 -10.87 -0.52
C GLY A 148 -5.55 -12.09 -1.35
N GLY A 149 -4.94 -12.30 -2.55
CA GLY A 149 -5.03 -13.54 -3.31
C GLY A 149 -5.83 -13.47 -4.60
N ASN A 150 -5.98 -12.27 -5.17
CA ASN A 150 -6.70 -12.07 -6.44
C ASN A 150 -8.16 -12.54 -6.45
N ASP A 151 -8.82 -12.52 -5.29
CA ASP A 151 -10.27 -12.70 -5.22
C ASP A 151 -10.95 -11.36 -5.52
N ILE A 152 -12.10 -11.40 -6.16
CA ILE A 152 -12.95 -10.23 -6.41
C ILE A 152 -14.38 -10.53 -5.96
N TRP A 153 -15.11 -9.48 -5.55
CA TRP A 153 -16.56 -9.60 -5.33
C TRP A 153 -17.31 -9.24 -6.60
N ILE A 154 -18.32 -10.02 -6.93
CA ILE A 154 -19.24 -9.78 -8.03
C ILE A 154 -20.67 -9.76 -7.48
N TYR A 155 -21.31 -8.59 -7.57
CA TYR A 155 -22.72 -8.40 -7.21
C TYR A 155 -23.53 -8.10 -8.45
N GLY A 156 -24.79 -8.44 -8.41
CA GLY A 156 -25.78 -8.16 -9.45
C GLY A 156 -26.69 -9.34 -9.70
N ASN A 157 -27.90 -9.07 -10.13
CA ASN A 157 -28.88 -10.11 -10.46
C ASN A 157 -28.41 -10.94 -11.67
N LYS A 158 -28.68 -12.25 -11.64
CA LYS A 158 -28.36 -13.15 -12.77
C LYS A 158 -29.09 -12.75 -14.05
N THR A 159 -30.20 -12.06 -13.91
CA THR A 159 -31.09 -11.61 -14.99
C THR A 159 -30.82 -10.20 -15.48
N GLU A 160 -30.10 -9.38 -14.71
CA GLU A 160 -29.82 -7.99 -15.05
C GLU A 160 -28.41 -7.82 -15.64
N SER A 161 -28.31 -6.92 -16.63
CA SER A 161 -27.02 -6.53 -17.24
C SER A 161 -26.14 -5.69 -16.31
N THR A 162 -26.68 -5.27 -15.15
CA THR A 162 -25.99 -4.46 -14.18
C THR A 162 -25.13 -5.31 -13.26
N LYS A 163 -23.88 -4.88 -13.06
CA LYS A 163 -22.89 -5.54 -12.20
C LYS A 163 -22.11 -4.54 -11.38
N THR A 164 -21.81 -4.92 -10.15
CA THR A 164 -20.85 -4.23 -9.29
C THR A 164 -19.71 -5.20 -8.98
N ILE A 165 -18.48 -4.77 -9.24
CA ILE A 165 -17.28 -5.60 -9.09
C ILE A 165 -16.34 -4.87 -8.16
N LYS A 166 -15.91 -5.52 -7.06
CA LYS A 166 -15.00 -4.94 -6.08
C LYS A 166 -13.67 -5.68 -6.10
N PHE A 167 -12.59 -4.92 -6.20
CA PHE A 167 -11.20 -5.36 -6.08
C PHE A 167 -10.66 -4.86 -4.75
N TRP A 168 -10.17 -5.73 -3.88
CA TRP A 168 -9.61 -5.31 -2.60
C TRP A 168 -8.34 -4.49 -2.78
N ILE A 169 -8.30 -3.35 -2.09
CA ILE A 169 -7.08 -2.61 -1.81
C ILE A 169 -6.54 -3.04 -0.44
N SER A 170 -7.43 -3.13 0.55
CA SER A 170 -7.10 -3.52 1.91
C SER A 170 -8.25 -4.34 2.48
N ARG A 171 -7.93 -5.49 3.05
CA ARG A 171 -8.88 -6.32 3.79
C ARG A 171 -8.79 -5.97 5.27
N GLY A 172 -9.87 -5.53 5.87
CA GLY A 172 -9.97 -5.30 7.30
C GLY A 172 -9.93 -6.61 8.11
N PHE A 173 -9.62 -6.49 9.40
CA PHE A 173 -9.69 -7.59 10.36
C PHE A 173 -10.84 -7.32 11.33
N PHE A 174 -11.71 -8.30 11.56
CA PHE A 174 -12.99 -8.13 12.27
C PHE A 174 -13.79 -6.94 11.68
N ASP A 175 -14.29 -6.04 12.51
CA ASP A 175 -15.06 -4.85 12.13
C ASP A 175 -14.20 -3.70 11.53
N SER A 176 -12.95 -3.99 11.14
CA SER A 176 -12.09 -2.98 10.52
C SER A 176 -12.58 -2.63 9.12
N PRO A 177 -12.46 -1.35 8.72
CA PRO A 177 -12.88 -0.93 7.40
C PRO A 177 -12.11 -1.68 6.30
N GLN A 178 -12.83 -2.10 5.28
CA GLN A 178 -12.26 -2.66 4.06
C GLN A 178 -12.25 -1.60 2.97
N THR A 179 -11.25 -1.63 2.10
CA THR A 179 -11.10 -0.65 1.03
C THR A 179 -11.03 -1.33 -0.32
N TYR A 180 -11.72 -0.74 -1.31
CA TYR A 180 -11.89 -1.34 -2.62
C TYR A 180 -11.69 -0.33 -3.75
N PHE A 181 -11.19 -0.82 -4.89
CA PHE A 181 -11.52 -0.27 -6.19
C PHE A 181 -12.80 -0.94 -6.68
N ILE A 182 -13.80 -0.15 -7.00
CA ILE A 182 -15.14 -0.64 -7.37
C ILE A 182 -15.48 -0.17 -8.78
N PHE A 183 -15.84 -1.11 -9.62
CA PHE A 183 -16.55 -0.84 -10.87
C PHE A 183 -18.04 -1.10 -10.69
N THR A 184 -18.89 -0.19 -11.17
CA THR A 184 -20.32 -0.44 -11.26
C THR A 184 -20.93 0.27 -12.47
N ASN A 185 -21.79 -0.47 -13.18
CA ASN A 185 -22.68 0.09 -14.21
C ASN A 185 -24.12 0.24 -13.74
N ASP A 186 -24.40 -0.04 -12.47
CA ASP A 186 -25.69 0.12 -11.83
C ASP A 186 -25.85 1.57 -11.34
N ASN A 187 -26.90 2.25 -11.82
CA ASN A 187 -27.13 3.65 -11.52
C ASN A 187 -27.55 3.91 -10.07
N GLU A 188 -28.26 2.98 -9.44
CA GLU A 188 -28.64 3.09 -8.02
C GLU A 188 -27.40 2.96 -7.13
N VAL A 189 -26.54 1.99 -7.44
CA VAL A 189 -25.28 1.81 -6.72
C VAL A 189 -24.33 2.99 -6.91
N LYS A 190 -24.27 3.60 -8.11
CA LYS A 190 -23.51 4.83 -8.36
C LYS A 190 -23.97 5.97 -7.46
N LYS A 191 -25.28 6.21 -7.36
CA LYS A 191 -25.83 7.24 -6.47
C LYS A 191 -25.44 7.01 -5.01
N GLN A 192 -25.50 5.75 -4.54
CA GLN A 192 -25.08 5.40 -3.18
C GLN A 192 -23.60 5.73 -2.93
N TYR A 193 -22.70 5.41 -3.87
CA TYR A 193 -21.28 5.74 -3.73
C TYR A 193 -21.02 7.25 -3.85
N GLU A 194 -21.73 7.96 -4.69
CA GLU A 194 -21.63 9.43 -4.78
C GLU A 194 -22.07 10.11 -3.47
N GLU A 195 -23.11 9.61 -2.81
CA GLU A 195 -23.51 10.08 -1.48
C GLU A 195 -22.47 9.73 -0.42
N GLN A 196 -21.88 8.54 -0.48
CA GLN A 196 -20.82 8.14 0.44
C GLN A 196 -19.56 8.99 0.27
N ILE A 197 -19.21 9.37 -0.96
CA ILE A 197 -18.12 10.31 -1.26
C ILE A 197 -18.41 11.68 -0.64
N LYS A 198 -19.64 12.19 -0.78
CA LYS A 198 -20.02 13.48 -0.17
C LYS A 198 -19.93 13.47 1.36
N ARG A 199 -20.25 12.33 2.00
CA ARG A 199 -20.19 12.18 3.47
C ARG A 199 -18.78 12.05 4.01
N LYS A 200 -17.86 11.38 3.29
CA LYS A 200 -16.48 11.07 3.73
C LYS A 200 -15.50 11.18 2.57
N PRO A 201 -15.27 12.40 2.04
CA PRO A 201 -14.42 12.62 0.88
C PRO A 201 -12.94 12.31 1.13
N GLU A 202 -12.50 12.28 2.39
CA GLU A 202 -11.13 11.93 2.78
C GLU A 202 -10.80 10.44 2.61
N TYR A 203 -11.84 9.57 2.56
CA TYR A 203 -11.71 8.12 2.40
C TYR A 203 -12.30 7.58 1.11
N ASN A 204 -13.13 8.36 0.43
CA ASN A 204 -13.88 7.89 -0.74
C ASN A 204 -13.80 8.92 -1.86
N TRP A 205 -13.56 8.47 -3.07
CA TRP A 205 -13.56 9.35 -4.25
C TRP A 205 -13.85 8.58 -5.53
N LYS A 206 -14.28 9.32 -6.52
CA LYS A 206 -14.45 8.83 -7.88
C LYS A 206 -13.10 8.81 -8.58
N LEU A 207 -12.77 7.69 -9.22
CA LEU A 207 -11.54 7.51 -9.99
C LEU A 207 -11.79 7.84 -11.47
N GLU A 208 -12.85 7.26 -12.04
CA GLU A 208 -13.30 7.45 -13.41
C GLU A 208 -14.82 7.29 -13.49
N GLU A 209 -15.43 7.32 -14.70
CA GLU A 209 -16.89 7.35 -14.89
C GLU A 209 -17.65 6.28 -14.10
N ASN A 210 -17.19 5.03 -14.13
CA ASN A 210 -17.83 3.90 -13.44
C ASN A 210 -16.96 3.32 -12.34
N TRP A 211 -15.88 4.03 -11.96
CA TRP A 211 -14.91 3.56 -11.01
C TRP A 211 -14.82 4.44 -9.78
N TYR A 212 -14.80 3.78 -8.63
CA TYR A 212 -14.79 4.41 -7.32
C TYR A 212 -13.71 3.77 -6.43
N ARG A 213 -13.11 4.59 -5.58
CA ARG A 213 -12.36 4.12 -4.44
C ARG A 213 -13.22 4.33 -3.21
N ILE A 214 -13.60 3.24 -2.53
CA ILE A 214 -14.54 3.25 -1.42
C ILE A 214 -13.97 2.48 -0.23
N MET A 215 -14.12 3.07 0.96
CA MET A 215 -13.89 2.44 2.24
C MET A 215 -15.23 2.07 2.86
N GLU A 216 -15.49 0.77 3.00
CA GLU A 216 -16.69 0.23 3.63
C GLU A 216 -16.36 -0.22 5.07
N ARG A 217 -17.30 0.01 5.98
CA ARG A 217 -17.34 -0.66 7.28
C ARG A 217 -18.52 -1.60 7.21
N ASP A 218 -18.29 -2.87 7.52
CA ASP A 218 -19.35 -3.86 7.69
C ASP A 218 -20.22 -3.49 8.87
#